data_b0ee13b742903e38c49dbd8adb94c1b2
#
_entry.id   b0ee13b742903e38c49dbd8adb94c1b2
#
_cell.length_a   1.000
_cell.length_b   1.000
_cell.length_c   1.000
_cell.angle_alpha   90.00
_cell.angle_beta   90.00
_cell.angle_gamma   90.00
#
_symmetry.space_group_name_H-M   'P 1'
#
loop_
_entity.id
_entity.type
_entity.pdbx_description
1 polymer ?
#
loop_
_entity_poly.entity_id
_entity_poly.type
_entity_poly.pdbx_seq_one_letter_code
_entity_poly.pdbx_strand_id
1 'polypeptide(L)'
;SKGPSGEDPSPASDVVLTDEELAKIKEMGATAAIVFHYGGNDWSRAQLNGLQTQFAAMGIEVIAVTDAGFKPEKQVSDLETIMAQSPDIIVSIPTDPTATAAAYRAAAEAGAKLVFMDNIPAGFVPGKDYVSVVSADNYGNGVAAAHLMAKALGPDGGESGLVFHAADFFVTKQRYDAFKAT
;
A
#
# COMPACT_ATOMS: atom_id res chain seq x y z
N SER A 1 -12.07 -0.48 -9.11
CA SER A 1 -12.40 -1.63 -8.25
C SER A 1 -12.78 -1.17 -6.84
N LYS A 2 -13.45 -2.03 -6.08
CA LYS A 2 -13.77 -1.78 -4.68
C LYS A 2 -12.52 -1.89 -3.81
N GLY A 3 -12.51 -1.19 -2.68
CA GLY A 3 -11.49 -1.31 -1.66
C GLY A 3 -11.59 -2.62 -0.86
N PRO A 4 -10.62 -2.89 0.05
CA PRO A 4 -10.52 -4.15 0.80
C PRO A 4 -11.75 -4.47 1.68
N SER A 5 -12.47 -3.46 2.13
CA SER A 5 -13.70 -3.61 2.95
C SER A 5 -14.98 -3.42 2.13
N GLY A 6 -14.88 -3.40 0.79
CA GLY A 6 -16.01 -3.23 -0.12
C GLY A 6 -16.40 -1.78 -0.41
N GLU A 7 -15.65 -0.82 0.12
CA GLU A 7 -15.84 0.62 -0.07
C GLU A 7 -15.60 1.06 -1.52
N ASP A 8 -16.29 2.11 -1.94
CA ASP A 8 -16.05 2.76 -3.21
C ASP A 8 -14.74 3.57 -3.19
N PRO A 9 -13.98 3.60 -4.30
CA PRO A 9 -12.77 4.40 -4.39
C PRO A 9 -13.11 5.90 -4.46
N SER A 10 -12.32 6.71 -3.77
CA SER A 10 -12.29 8.16 -3.98
C SER A 10 -11.26 8.53 -5.04
N PRO A 11 -11.54 9.51 -5.91
CA PRO A 11 -10.56 9.97 -6.88
C PRO A 11 -9.40 10.70 -6.20
N ALA A 12 -8.21 10.64 -6.81
CA ALA A 12 -7.02 11.30 -6.28
C ALA A 12 -7.18 12.84 -6.17
N SER A 13 -8.10 13.42 -6.94
CA SER A 13 -8.44 14.85 -6.85
C SER A 13 -9.01 15.28 -5.50
N ASP A 14 -9.58 14.33 -4.74
CA ASP A 14 -10.21 14.64 -3.44
C ASP A 14 -9.17 14.79 -2.30
N VAL A 15 -7.92 14.44 -2.55
CA VAL A 15 -6.81 14.54 -1.58
C VAL A 15 -5.82 15.67 -1.92
N VAL A 16 -6.25 16.64 -2.69
CA VAL A 16 -5.44 17.84 -3.01
C VAL A 16 -5.51 18.81 -1.83
N LEU A 17 -4.35 19.11 -1.25
CA LEU A 17 -4.24 20.07 -0.15
C LEU A 17 -4.34 21.51 -0.66
N THR A 18 -5.03 22.34 0.11
CA THR A 18 -5.00 23.80 -0.05
C THR A 18 -3.70 24.37 0.51
N ASP A 19 -3.35 25.61 0.13
CA ASP A 19 -2.17 26.31 0.68
C ASP A 19 -2.28 26.50 2.20
N GLU A 20 -3.49 26.72 2.71
CA GLU A 20 -3.74 26.86 4.15
C GLU A 20 -3.52 25.54 4.91
N GLU A 21 -4.01 24.42 4.36
CA GLU A 21 -3.77 23.08 4.93
C GLU A 21 -2.28 22.73 4.90
N LEU A 22 -1.60 23.02 3.80
CA LEU A 22 -0.16 22.81 3.69
C LEU A 22 0.64 23.64 4.71
N ALA A 23 0.24 24.88 4.94
CA ALA A 23 0.88 25.71 5.97
C ALA A 23 0.69 25.11 7.37
N LYS A 24 -0.51 24.66 7.72
CA LYS A 24 -0.80 23.98 8.99
C LYS A 24 0.03 22.71 9.17
N ILE A 25 0.13 21.89 8.12
CA ILE A 25 0.92 20.65 8.18
C ILE A 25 2.39 20.96 8.48
N LYS A 26 2.96 21.98 7.83
CA LYS A 26 4.35 22.41 8.08
C LYS A 26 4.60 22.85 9.52
N GLU A 27 3.60 23.48 10.15
CA GLU A 27 3.69 23.93 11.55
C GLU A 27 3.63 22.77 12.55
N MET A 28 3.06 21.62 12.15
CA MET A 28 2.93 20.46 13.03
C MET A 28 4.27 19.80 13.38
N GLY A 29 5.29 19.95 12.52
CA GLY A 29 6.58 19.27 12.71
C GLY A 29 6.46 17.74 12.75
N ALA A 30 5.49 17.19 12.00
CA ALA A 30 5.18 15.77 12.00
C ALA A 30 6.33 14.94 11.41
N THR A 31 6.42 13.69 11.86
CA THR A 31 7.40 12.71 11.40
C THR A 31 6.71 11.53 10.72
N ALA A 32 7.40 10.93 9.74
CA ALA A 32 6.89 9.78 9.01
C ALA A 32 7.92 8.65 8.91
N ALA A 33 7.42 7.41 8.86
CA ALA A 33 8.20 6.24 8.47
C ALA A 33 7.60 5.60 7.22
N ILE A 34 8.46 5.03 6.36
CA ILE A 34 8.07 4.31 5.15
C ILE A 34 8.52 2.87 5.29
N VAL A 35 7.56 1.93 5.26
CA VAL A 35 7.80 0.52 5.59
C VAL A 35 7.41 -0.35 4.40
N PHE A 36 8.40 -0.69 3.57
CA PHE A 36 8.17 -1.50 2.39
C PHE A 36 8.20 -3.00 2.68
N HIS A 37 7.34 -3.74 1.97
CA HIS A 37 7.41 -5.20 1.87
C HIS A 37 8.64 -5.65 1.09
N TYR A 38 9.01 -4.90 0.02
CA TYR A 38 10.16 -5.14 -0.83
C TYR A 38 10.55 -3.85 -1.56
N GLY A 39 11.82 -3.49 -1.49
CA GLY A 39 12.37 -2.24 -2.07
C GLY A 39 13.19 -2.43 -3.36
N GLY A 40 13.42 -3.67 -3.79
CA GLY A 40 14.43 -4.00 -4.80
C GLY A 40 14.04 -3.84 -6.27
N ASN A 41 12.93 -3.16 -6.60
CA ASN A 41 12.51 -2.93 -7.98
C ASN A 41 12.23 -1.45 -8.30
N ASP A 42 12.06 -1.14 -9.59
CA ASP A 42 11.82 0.23 -10.07
C ASP A 42 10.52 0.82 -9.53
N TRP A 43 9.47 0.01 -9.39
CA TRP A 43 8.20 0.44 -8.84
C TRP A 43 8.36 0.92 -7.40
N SER A 44 9.00 0.12 -6.53
CA SER A 44 9.23 0.48 -5.13
C SER A 44 10.11 1.73 -5.01
N ARG A 45 11.14 1.86 -5.85
CA ARG A 45 11.98 3.07 -5.89
C ARG A 45 11.18 4.31 -6.30
N ALA A 46 10.30 4.19 -7.29
CA ALA A 46 9.44 5.29 -7.73
C ALA A 46 8.47 5.72 -6.61
N GLN A 47 7.86 4.75 -5.89
CA GLN A 47 7.02 5.02 -4.73
C GLN A 47 7.80 5.74 -3.63
N LEU A 48 8.99 5.24 -3.28
CA LEU A 48 9.83 5.85 -2.26
C LEU A 48 10.19 7.30 -2.61
N ASN A 49 10.65 7.53 -3.84
CA ASN A 49 11.01 8.87 -4.30
C ASN A 49 9.81 9.83 -4.26
N GLY A 50 8.63 9.36 -4.69
CA GLY A 50 7.40 10.15 -4.63
C GLY A 50 7.01 10.51 -3.20
N LEU A 51 7.02 9.54 -2.29
CA LEU A 51 6.71 9.75 -0.87
C LEU A 51 7.69 10.72 -0.21
N GLN A 52 8.99 10.53 -0.41
CA GLN A 52 10.02 11.42 0.16
C GLN A 52 9.90 12.84 -0.39
N THR A 53 9.68 12.99 -1.69
CA THR A 53 9.49 14.30 -2.32
C THR A 53 8.27 15.01 -1.76
N GLN A 54 7.14 14.31 -1.63
CA GLN A 54 5.91 14.89 -1.12
C GLN A 54 6.01 15.23 0.36
N PHE A 55 6.57 14.34 1.18
CA PHE A 55 6.78 14.63 2.61
C PHE A 55 7.70 15.83 2.81
N ALA A 56 8.78 15.95 2.04
CA ALA A 56 9.65 17.12 2.10
C ALA A 56 8.91 18.42 1.73
N ALA A 57 8.08 18.40 0.69
CA ALA A 57 7.25 19.55 0.31
C ALA A 57 6.23 19.93 1.39
N MET A 58 5.75 18.95 2.16
CA MET A 58 4.82 19.13 3.28
C MET A 58 5.52 19.49 4.61
N GLY A 59 6.87 19.53 4.65
CA GLY A 59 7.62 19.78 5.88
C GLY A 59 7.57 18.63 6.88
N ILE A 60 7.29 17.41 6.41
CA ILE A 60 7.25 16.18 7.21
C ILE A 60 8.60 15.50 7.11
N GLU A 61 9.24 15.21 8.24
CA GLU A 61 10.52 14.51 8.29
C GLU A 61 10.32 13.00 8.14
N VAL A 62 11.01 12.38 7.17
CA VAL A 62 11.05 10.92 7.05
C VAL A 62 12.17 10.39 7.93
N ILE A 63 11.82 9.84 9.10
CA ILE A 63 12.78 9.36 10.12
C ILE A 63 13.25 7.93 9.90
N ALA A 64 12.52 7.13 9.11
CA ALA A 64 12.91 5.76 8.79
C ALA A 64 12.38 5.32 7.45
N VAL A 65 13.17 4.51 6.75
CA VAL A 65 12.76 3.77 5.54
C VAL A 65 13.26 2.33 5.70
N THR A 66 12.36 1.36 5.62
CA THR A 66 12.73 -0.06 5.76
C THR A 66 12.27 -0.89 4.56
N ASP A 67 12.96 -1.99 4.33
CA ASP A 67 12.69 -3.00 3.32
C ASP A 67 12.69 -4.38 3.98
N ALA A 68 11.54 -5.00 4.05
CA ALA A 68 11.37 -6.31 4.68
C ALA A 68 11.90 -7.48 3.83
N GLY A 69 12.17 -7.26 2.54
CA GLY A 69 12.60 -8.33 1.64
C GLY A 69 11.60 -9.49 1.55
N PHE A 70 10.30 -9.20 1.60
CA PHE A 70 9.20 -10.16 1.69
C PHE A 70 9.21 -11.07 2.94
N LYS A 71 9.90 -10.67 4.02
CA LYS A 71 9.96 -11.44 5.27
C LYS A 71 9.07 -10.79 6.33
N PRO A 72 7.93 -11.42 6.70
CA PRO A 72 7.01 -10.87 7.70
C PRO A 72 7.66 -10.61 9.05
N GLU A 73 8.49 -11.54 9.53
CA GLU A 73 9.22 -11.40 10.79
C GLU A 73 10.18 -10.20 10.80
N LYS A 74 10.79 -9.89 9.64
CA LYS A 74 11.63 -8.69 9.53
C LYS A 74 10.77 -7.43 9.57
N GLN A 75 9.63 -7.42 8.89
CA GLN A 75 8.74 -6.26 8.90
C GLN A 75 8.21 -5.97 10.31
N VAL A 76 7.87 -7.02 11.08
CA VAL A 76 7.48 -6.87 12.49
C VAL A 76 8.60 -6.24 13.31
N SER A 77 9.83 -6.74 13.20
CA SER A 77 10.99 -6.17 13.89
C SER A 77 11.31 -4.74 13.45
N ASP A 78 11.16 -4.44 12.16
CA ASP A 78 11.33 -3.08 11.63
C ASP A 78 10.30 -2.13 12.25
N LEU A 79 9.02 -2.55 12.34
CA LEU A 79 7.95 -1.76 12.97
C LEU A 79 8.21 -1.51 14.47
N GLU A 80 8.65 -2.52 15.22
CA GLU A 80 9.01 -2.36 16.62
C GLU A 80 10.14 -1.32 16.81
N THR A 81 11.16 -1.39 15.96
CA THR A 81 12.28 -0.42 15.97
C THR A 81 11.83 0.99 15.63
N ILE A 82 10.95 1.14 14.63
CA ILE A 82 10.39 2.41 14.20
C ILE A 82 9.51 3.01 15.30
N MET A 83 8.68 2.20 15.95
CA MET A 83 7.78 2.67 17.01
C MET A 83 8.54 3.16 18.26
N ALA A 84 9.76 2.73 18.49
CA ALA A 84 10.62 3.30 19.52
C ALA A 84 10.96 4.79 19.27
N GLN A 85 10.82 5.27 18.03
CA GLN A 85 10.99 6.67 17.63
C GLN A 85 9.68 7.47 17.58
N SER A 86 8.55 6.81 17.84
CA SER A 86 7.18 7.39 17.88
C SER A 86 6.82 8.23 16.64
N PRO A 87 6.88 7.68 15.41
CA PRO A 87 6.46 8.42 14.22
C PRO A 87 4.97 8.77 14.28
N ASP A 88 4.62 9.94 13.76
CA ASP A 88 3.21 10.35 13.62
C ASP A 88 2.49 9.59 12.49
N ILE A 89 3.23 9.26 11.43
CA ILE A 89 2.69 8.65 10.22
C ILE A 89 3.53 7.42 9.85
N ILE A 90 2.86 6.31 9.49
CA ILE A 90 3.49 5.15 8.87
C ILE A 90 2.79 4.90 7.53
N VAL A 91 3.56 4.99 6.43
CA VAL A 91 3.12 4.55 5.10
C VAL A 91 3.73 3.19 4.82
N SER A 92 2.90 2.19 4.52
CA SER A 92 3.37 0.80 4.46
C SER A 92 2.63 -0.08 3.47
N ILE A 93 3.33 -1.15 3.05
CA ILE A 93 2.74 -2.32 2.37
C ILE A 93 3.00 -3.54 3.25
N PRO A 94 1.99 -4.18 3.85
CA PRO A 94 2.18 -5.40 4.62
C PRO A 94 2.75 -6.54 3.76
N THR A 95 3.75 -7.25 4.27
CA THR A 95 4.32 -8.44 3.62
C THR A 95 3.39 -9.64 3.69
N ASP A 96 2.65 -9.75 4.79
CA ASP A 96 1.63 -10.77 5.03
C ASP A 96 0.52 -10.16 5.89
N PRO A 97 -0.74 -10.22 5.43
CA PRO A 97 -1.84 -9.58 6.14
C PRO A 97 -2.08 -10.12 7.56
N THR A 98 -1.80 -11.39 7.80
CA THR A 98 -2.05 -12.04 9.09
C THR A 98 -0.84 -11.91 10.02
N ALA A 99 0.34 -12.26 9.53
CA ALA A 99 1.56 -12.29 10.34
C ALA A 99 1.97 -10.91 10.86
N THR A 100 1.68 -9.84 10.11
CA THR A 100 2.05 -8.46 10.49
C THR A 100 0.95 -7.70 11.23
N ALA A 101 -0.28 -8.24 11.31
CA ALA A 101 -1.44 -7.52 11.85
C ALA A 101 -1.23 -7.02 13.28
N ALA A 102 -0.65 -7.82 14.16
CA ALA A 102 -0.43 -7.45 15.55
C ALA A 102 0.52 -6.25 15.70
N ALA A 103 1.61 -6.20 14.90
CA ALA A 103 2.57 -5.10 14.94
C ALA A 103 1.96 -3.78 14.44
N TYR A 104 1.18 -3.81 13.36
CA TYR A 104 0.46 -2.62 12.89
C TYR A 104 -0.62 -2.17 13.87
N ARG A 105 -1.30 -3.10 14.54
CA ARG A 105 -2.29 -2.74 15.58
C ARG A 105 -1.62 -2.04 16.75
N ALA A 106 -0.50 -2.55 17.23
CA ALA A 106 0.28 -1.89 18.28
C ALA A 106 0.73 -0.48 17.86
N ALA A 107 1.15 -0.29 16.59
CA ALA A 107 1.52 1.03 16.09
C ALA A 107 0.32 2.00 16.06
N ALA A 108 -0.85 1.55 15.60
CA ALA A 108 -2.08 2.35 15.61
C ALA A 108 -2.53 2.73 17.04
N GLU A 109 -2.48 1.77 17.97
CA GLU A 109 -2.82 1.98 19.39
C GLU A 109 -1.85 2.94 20.08
N ALA A 110 -0.59 2.97 19.66
CA ALA A 110 0.40 3.93 20.13
C ALA A 110 0.23 5.33 19.51
N GLY A 111 -0.71 5.51 18.58
CA GLY A 111 -1.09 6.81 18.01
C GLY A 111 -0.62 7.08 16.59
N ALA A 112 0.20 6.20 16.00
CA ALA A 112 0.65 6.37 14.62
C ALA A 112 -0.53 6.30 13.63
N LYS A 113 -0.57 7.22 12.67
CA LYS A 113 -1.56 7.23 11.59
C LYS A 113 -1.07 6.33 10.48
N LEU A 114 -1.79 5.23 10.26
CA LEU A 114 -1.44 4.24 9.25
C LEU A 114 -2.06 4.60 7.90
N VAL A 115 -1.24 4.66 6.87
CA VAL A 115 -1.67 4.73 5.46
C VAL A 115 -1.08 3.52 4.75
N PHE A 116 -1.94 2.69 4.19
CA PHE A 116 -1.49 1.51 3.47
C PHE A 116 -1.42 1.75 1.96
N MET A 117 -0.54 1.02 1.31
CA MET A 117 -0.48 0.91 -0.13
C MET A 117 -0.85 -0.53 -0.53
N ASP A 118 -1.74 -0.67 -1.49
CA ASP A 118 -2.24 -1.92 -2.07
C ASP A 118 -2.94 -2.86 -1.07
N ASN A 119 -2.28 -3.29 -0.01
CA ASN A 119 -2.78 -4.31 0.93
C ASN A 119 -2.92 -3.74 2.33
N ILE A 120 -3.83 -4.33 3.11
CA ILE A 120 -4.05 -3.99 4.52
C ILE A 120 -3.83 -5.23 5.41
N PRO A 121 -3.51 -5.05 6.71
CA PRO A 121 -3.50 -6.16 7.66
C PRO A 121 -4.89 -6.76 7.86
N ALA A 122 -4.93 -8.05 8.16
CA ALA A 122 -6.18 -8.77 8.38
C ALA A 122 -6.97 -8.19 9.57
N GLY A 123 -8.28 -8.04 9.37
CA GLY A 123 -9.20 -7.55 10.40
C GLY A 123 -9.10 -6.05 10.70
N PHE A 124 -8.42 -5.26 9.86
CA PHE A 124 -8.38 -3.81 9.99
C PHE A 124 -9.61 -3.14 9.39
N VAL A 125 -10.10 -2.11 10.06
CA VAL A 125 -11.30 -1.36 9.69
C VAL A 125 -10.91 0.06 9.29
N PRO A 126 -11.34 0.53 8.08
CA PRO A 126 -11.04 1.88 7.61
C PRO A 126 -11.64 2.95 8.54
N GLY A 127 -10.90 4.03 8.76
CA GLY A 127 -11.30 5.13 9.64
C GLY A 127 -11.16 4.84 11.14
N LYS A 128 -10.93 3.58 11.52
CA LYS A 128 -10.67 3.16 12.90
C LYS A 128 -9.21 2.75 13.09
N ASP A 129 -8.77 1.74 12.35
CA ASP A 129 -7.45 1.13 12.50
C ASP A 129 -6.42 1.74 11.53
N TYR A 130 -6.88 2.34 10.46
CA TYR A 130 -6.04 3.05 9.48
C TYR A 130 -6.81 4.21 8.83
N VAL A 131 -6.06 5.17 8.27
CA VAL A 131 -6.61 6.37 7.65
C VAL A 131 -7.11 6.08 6.24
N SER A 132 -6.26 5.44 5.41
CA SER A 132 -6.54 5.21 4.00
C SER A 132 -5.71 4.05 3.46
N VAL A 133 -6.20 3.46 2.36
CA VAL A 133 -5.41 2.60 1.49
C VAL A 133 -5.35 3.21 0.09
N VAL A 134 -4.14 3.35 -0.45
CA VAL A 134 -3.88 3.88 -1.79
C VAL A 134 -3.52 2.73 -2.72
N SER A 135 -4.23 2.59 -3.82
CA SER A 135 -4.01 1.50 -4.77
C SER A 135 -4.42 1.89 -6.19
N ALA A 136 -4.06 1.06 -7.17
CA ALA A 136 -4.52 1.17 -8.55
C ALA A 136 -5.87 0.45 -8.73
N ASP A 137 -6.48 0.59 -9.92
CA ASP A 137 -7.61 -0.25 -10.33
C ASP A 137 -7.11 -1.67 -10.66
N ASN A 138 -6.93 -2.49 -9.63
CA ASN A 138 -6.37 -3.83 -9.77
C ASN A 138 -7.30 -4.79 -10.54
N TYR A 139 -8.60 -4.63 -10.42
CA TYR A 139 -9.55 -5.41 -11.21
C TYR A 139 -9.44 -5.03 -12.69
N GLY A 140 -9.46 -3.74 -13.04
CA GLY A 140 -9.25 -3.25 -14.40
C GLY A 140 -7.91 -3.69 -15.00
N ASN A 141 -6.83 -3.75 -14.19
CA ASN A 141 -5.55 -4.29 -14.61
C ASN A 141 -5.66 -5.79 -15.02
N GLY A 142 -6.43 -6.58 -14.28
CA GLY A 142 -6.69 -7.98 -14.64
C GLY A 142 -7.48 -8.12 -15.94
N VAL A 143 -8.52 -7.31 -16.12
CA VAL A 143 -9.30 -7.25 -17.39
C VAL A 143 -8.39 -6.88 -18.57
N ALA A 144 -7.59 -5.82 -18.44
CA ALA A 144 -6.67 -5.38 -19.47
C ALA A 144 -5.65 -6.47 -19.82
N ALA A 145 -5.11 -7.16 -18.83
CA ALA A 145 -4.18 -8.27 -19.03
C ALA A 145 -4.83 -9.43 -19.80
N ALA A 146 -6.10 -9.80 -19.50
CA ALA A 146 -6.84 -10.82 -20.25
C ALA A 146 -7.03 -10.45 -21.72
N HIS A 147 -7.42 -9.21 -22.01
CA HIS A 147 -7.55 -8.74 -23.38
C HIS A 147 -6.22 -8.71 -24.13
N LEU A 148 -5.13 -8.32 -23.48
CA LEU A 148 -3.79 -8.37 -24.08
C LEU A 148 -3.35 -9.80 -24.39
N MET A 149 -3.66 -10.75 -23.48
CA MET A 149 -3.39 -12.17 -23.70
C MET A 149 -4.21 -12.73 -24.86
N ALA A 150 -5.52 -12.45 -24.90
CA ALA A 150 -6.38 -12.88 -26.02
C ALA A 150 -5.88 -12.33 -27.37
N LYS A 151 -5.43 -11.07 -27.39
CA LYS A 151 -4.84 -10.47 -28.59
C LYS A 151 -3.53 -11.16 -29.00
N ALA A 152 -2.69 -11.55 -28.05
CA ALA A 152 -1.43 -12.24 -28.31
C ALA A 152 -1.65 -13.67 -28.83
N LEU A 153 -2.65 -14.37 -28.34
CA LEU A 153 -3.02 -15.72 -28.81
C LEU A 153 -3.65 -15.70 -30.21
N GLY A 154 -4.31 -14.62 -30.59
CA GLY A 154 -4.93 -14.47 -31.90
C GLY A 154 -6.31 -15.15 -32.02
N PRO A 155 -6.89 -15.20 -33.25
CA PRO A 155 -8.26 -15.65 -33.47
C PRO A 155 -8.48 -17.16 -33.19
N ASP A 156 -7.44 -17.95 -33.28
CA ASP A 156 -7.52 -19.40 -33.05
C ASP A 156 -7.52 -19.76 -31.55
N GLY A 157 -7.30 -18.76 -30.70
CA GLY A 157 -7.20 -18.93 -29.25
C GLY A 157 -5.96 -19.68 -28.80
N GLY A 158 -6.01 -20.29 -27.63
CA GLY A 158 -4.89 -21.06 -27.07
C GLY A 158 -5.02 -21.23 -25.55
N GLU A 159 -4.03 -21.89 -24.97
CA GLU A 159 -3.93 -22.05 -23.52
C GLU A 159 -3.03 -20.97 -22.92
N SER A 160 -3.44 -20.42 -21.79
CA SER A 160 -2.61 -19.49 -21.00
C SER A 160 -2.46 -19.97 -19.56
N GLY A 161 -1.23 -19.87 -19.05
CA GLY A 161 -0.94 -20.10 -17.64
C GLY A 161 -1.12 -18.83 -16.83
N LEU A 162 -1.84 -18.92 -15.71
CA LEU A 162 -2.01 -17.83 -14.77
C LEU A 162 -1.23 -18.12 -13.48
N VAL A 163 -0.16 -17.37 -13.25
CA VAL A 163 0.68 -17.52 -12.06
C VAL A 163 0.14 -16.63 -10.95
N PHE A 164 -0.24 -17.26 -9.84
CA PHE A 164 -0.71 -16.58 -8.65
C PHE A 164 0.42 -16.41 -7.62
N HIS A 165 0.46 -15.27 -6.93
CA HIS A 165 1.45 -15.02 -5.89
C HIS A 165 1.21 -15.93 -4.67
N ALA A 166 2.27 -16.36 -3.98
CA ALA A 166 2.21 -17.28 -2.85
C ALA A 166 1.51 -16.70 -1.60
N ALA A 167 1.43 -15.38 -1.45
CA ALA A 167 0.74 -14.72 -0.35
C ALA A 167 -0.70 -14.34 -0.74
N ASP A 168 -1.61 -14.36 0.24
CA ASP A 168 -3.01 -13.99 0.05
C ASP A 168 -3.20 -12.47 0.06
N PHE A 169 -2.74 -11.82 -1.01
CA PHE A 169 -2.86 -10.39 -1.19
C PHE A 169 -4.17 -10.01 -1.90
N PHE A 170 -4.89 -9.05 -1.32
CA PHE A 170 -6.12 -8.52 -1.87
C PHE A 170 -5.97 -8.06 -3.34
N VAL A 171 -4.94 -7.27 -3.64
CA VAL A 171 -4.72 -6.76 -5.00
C VAL A 171 -4.39 -7.86 -6.02
N THR A 172 -3.63 -8.88 -5.62
CA THR A 172 -3.31 -10.02 -6.48
C THR A 172 -4.55 -10.83 -6.78
N LYS A 173 -5.41 -11.05 -5.77
CA LYS A 173 -6.68 -11.74 -5.96
C LYS A 173 -7.60 -11.00 -6.92
N GLN A 174 -7.72 -9.68 -6.82
CA GLN A 174 -8.53 -8.87 -7.75
C GLN A 174 -8.05 -9.04 -9.20
N ARG A 175 -6.74 -8.96 -9.44
CA ARG A 175 -6.16 -9.15 -10.79
C ARG A 175 -6.42 -10.56 -11.33
N TYR A 176 -6.25 -11.57 -10.47
CA TYR A 176 -6.49 -12.97 -10.83
C TYR A 176 -7.96 -13.24 -11.18
N ASP A 177 -8.88 -12.83 -10.30
CA ASP A 177 -10.31 -13.03 -10.50
C ASP A 177 -10.80 -12.33 -11.77
N ALA A 178 -10.36 -11.10 -12.01
CA ALA A 178 -10.69 -10.34 -13.20
C ALA A 178 -10.17 -11.00 -14.48
N PHE A 179 -8.92 -11.45 -14.48
CA PHE A 179 -8.33 -12.15 -15.64
C PHE A 179 -9.12 -13.41 -15.99
N LYS A 180 -9.51 -14.20 -14.99
CA LYS A 180 -10.32 -15.42 -15.21
C LYS A 180 -11.74 -15.17 -15.68
N ALA A 181 -12.34 -14.05 -15.25
CA ALA A 181 -13.72 -13.72 -15.58
C ALA A 181 -13.87 -13.10 -16.98
N THR A 182 -12.80 -12.50 -17.52
CA THR A 182 -12.76 -11.85 -18.85
C THR A 182 -12.43 -12.85 -19.95
#